data_d80162ba92382530651095324b4064eb
#
_entry.id   d80162ba92382530651095324b4064eb
#
_cell.length_a   1.000
_cell.length_b   1.000
_cell.length_c   1.000
_cell.angle_alpha   90.00
_cell.angle_beta   90.00
_cell.angle_gamma   90.00
#
_symmetry.space_group_name_H-M   'P 1'
#
loop_
_entity.id
_entity.type
_entity.pdbx_description
1 polymer ?
#
loop_
_entity_poly.entity_id
_entity_poly.type
_entity_poly.pdbx_seq_one_letter_code
_entity_poly.pdbx_strand_id
1 'polypeptide(L)'
;MSTDLDVLVNARIAGRPLAAFASGLEDLGFEQDGISPDGIAHRYRRNRVTIDVLAPEGLGERTDLTTTPPGRTLQVPGGTQALDRTELVPVTSATRSGRIPRPSLLGAVVAKALAVAVDDAPAAQRLDFVFLLSLISDPLALAAELTPKDRRRIRARKELLTGEHRVWNELETDARDRARATLRILSR
;
A
#
# COMPACT_ATOMS: atom_id res chain seq x y z
N MET A 1 8.82 -8.88 12.76
CA MET A 1 7.42 -9.16 12.36
C MET A 1 6.68 -7.83 12.42
N SER A 2 6.09 -7.37 11.31
CA SER A 2 5.31 -6.12 11.30
C SER A 2 4.10 -6.26 12.20
N THR A 3 3.81 -5.22 12.99
CA THR A 3 2.62 -5.11 13.83
C THR A 3 1.58 -4.16 13.21
N ASP A 4 1.93 -3.56 12.06
CA ASP A 4 1.14 -2.55 11.38
C ASP A 4 0.59 -3.11 10.08
N LEU A 5 -0.69 -2.87 9.82
CA LEU A 5 -1.43 -3.29 8.64
C LEU A 5 -2.20 -2.10 8.07
N ASP A 6 -1.91 -1.78 6.81
CA ASP A 6 -2.70 -0.79 6.04
C ASP A 6 -3.83 -1.50 5.30
N VAL A 7 -5.06 -1.08 5.53
CA VAL A 7 -6.25 -1.60 4.85
C VAL A 7 -6.87 -0.51 3.98
N LEU A 8 -6.86 -0.76 2.68
CA LEU A 8 -7.46 0.14 1.70
C LEU A 8 -8.91 -0.27 1.43
N VAL A 9 -9.85 0.57 1.84
CA VAL A 9 -11.29 0.34 1.68
C VAL A 9 -11.81 1.06 0.44
N ASN A 10 -12.52 0.33 -0.43
CA ASN A 10 -13.14 0.96 -1.63
C ASN A 10 -14.35 1.82 -1.24
N ALA A 11 -14.11 3.09 -0.98
CA ALA A 11 -15.14 4.06 -0.60
C ALA A 11 -16.12 4.44 -1.74
N ARG A 12 -15.95 3.89 -2.95
CA ARG A 12 -16.85 4.11 -4.09
C ARG A 12 -18.08 3.20 -4.08
N ILE A 13 -18.07 2.13 -3.29
CA ILE A 13 -19.23 1.24 -3.17
C ILE A 13 -20.28 1.86 -2.25
N ALA A 14 -21.56 1.51 -2.49
CA ALA A 14 -22.65 1.99 -1.66
C ALA A 14 -22.59 1.42 -0.22
N GLY A 15 -23.25 2.08 0.73
CA GLY A 15 -23.47 1.55 2.08
C GLY A 15 -22.41 1.93 3.12
N ARG A 16 -21.71 3.06 2.96
CA ARG A 16 -20.75 3.57 3.96
C ARG A 16 -19.65 2.54 4.33
N PRO A 17 -18.90 2.03 3.35
CA PRO A 17 -17.97 0.91 3.57
C PRO A 17 -16.88 1.20 4.60
N LEU A 18 -16.42 2.45 4.73
CA LEU A 18 -15.43 2.85 5.73
C LEU A 18 -15.96 2.72 7.15
N ALA A 19 -17.19 3.22 7.42
CA ALA A 19 -17.81 3.11 8.71
C ALA A 19 -18.15 1.64 9.05
N ALA A 20 -18.60 0.86 8.08
CA ALA A 20 -18.86 -0.57 8.26
C ALA A 20 -17.58 -1.36 8.60
N PHE A 21 -16.46 -1.03 7.94
CA PHE A 21 -15.17 -1.66 8.23
C PHE A 21 -14.67 -1.26 9.63
N ALA A 22 -14.76 0.03 9.98
CA ALA A 22 -14.40 0.54 11.31
C ALA A 22 -15.20 -0.15 12.43
N SER A 23 -16.53 -0.25 12.26
CA SER A 23 -17.39 -0.98 13.20
C SER A 23 -16.97 -2.44 13.36
N GLY A 24 -16.60 -3.11 12.26
CA GLY A 24 -16.09 -4.48 12.35
C GLY A 24 -14.76 -4.59 13.11
N LEU A 25 -13.90 -3.58 13.05
CA LEU A 25 -12.70 -3.52 13.89
C LEU A 25 -13.03 -3.34 15.37
N GLU A 26 -13.99 -2.46 15.69
CA GLU A 26 -14.47 -2.24 17.05
C GLU A 26 -15.09 -3.51 17.65
N ASP A 27 -15.89 -4.25 16.89
CA ASP A 27 -16.43 -5.57 17.28
C ASP A 27 -15.33 -6.60 17.57
N LEU A 28 -14.17 -6.45 16.93
CA LEU A 28 -12.98 -7.26 17.19
C LEU A 28 -12.14 -6.74 18.36
N GLY A 29 -12.56 -5.67 19.03
CA GLY A 29 -11.90 -5.07 20.17
C GLY A 29 -10.71 -4.17 19.80
N PHE A 30 -10.68 -3.63 18.58
CA PHE A 30 -9.80 -2.52 18.25
C PHE A 30 -10.45 -1.20 18.65
N GLU A 31 -9.65 -0.27 19.12
CA GLU A 31 -10.08 1.05 19.51
C GLU A 31 -9.46 2.09 18.58
N GLN A 32 -10.19 3.14 18.25
CA GLN A 32 -9.68 4.26 17.47
C GLN A 32 -8.55 4.96 18.24
N ASP A 33 -7.36 5.09 17.63
CA ASP A 33 -6.15 5.66 18.24
C ASP A 33 -6.11 7.20 18.05
N GLY A 34 -7.07 7.89 18.66
CA GLY A 34 -7.16 9.34 18.64
C GLY A 34 -7.76 9.94 17.37
N ILE A 35 -8.00 11.24 17.44
CA ILE A 35 -8.47 12.09 16.33
C ILE A 35 -7.55 13.30 16.27
N SER A 36 -6.99 13.58 15.08
CA SER A 36 -6.17 14.77 14.87
C SER A 36 -7.02 16.05 14.89
N PRO A 37 -6.42 17.24 15.07
CA PRO A 37 -7.17 18.52 15.10
C PRO A 37 -8.00 18.81 13.84
N ASP A 38 -7.59 18.24 12.69
CA ASP A 38 -8.29 18.34 11.41
C ASP A 38 -9.31 17.21 11.19
N GLY A 39 -9.59 16.41 12.23
CA GLY A 39 -10.61 15.38 12.24
C GLY A 39 -10.19 14.04 11.59
N ILE A 40 -8.89 13.81 11.37
CA ILE A 40 -8.40 12.54 10.82
C ILE A 40 -8.29 11.50 11.94
N ALA A 41 -8.89 10.33 11.68
CA ALA A 41 -8.98 9.22 12.61
C ALA A 41 -9.03 7.91 11.84
N HIS A 42 -7.91 7.54 11.24
CA HIS A 42 -7.76 6.36 10.39
C HIS A 42 -7.14 5.17 11.10
N ARG A 43 -6.54 5.39 12.27
CA ARG A 43 -5.78 4.39 13.01
C ARG A 43 -6.60 3.70 14.09
N TYR A 44 -6.49 2.37 14.12
CA TYR A 44 -7.12 1.51 15.12
C TYR A 44 -6.07 0.64 15.78
N ARG A 45 -6.17 0.47 17.10
CA ARG A 45 -5.19 -0.28 17.87
C ARG A 45 -5.85 -1.33 18.77
N ARG A 46 -5.22 -2.50 18.83
CA ARG A 46 -5.50 -3.51 19.85
C ARG A 46 -4.19 -4.12 20.31
N ASN A 47 -3.81 -3.91 21.58
CA ASN A 47 -2.52 -4.32 22.14
C ASN A 47 -1.34 -3.74 21.33
N ARG A 48 -0.56 -4.60 20.66
CA ARG A 48 0.60 -4.20 19.83
C ARG A 48 0.28 -4.16 18.33
N VAL A 49 -0.96 -4.44 17.96
CA VAL A 49 -1.38 -4.46 16.55
C VAL A 49 -2.03 -3.14 16.21
N THR A 50 -1.58 -2.54 15.13
CA THR A 50 -2.13 -1.31 14.55
C THR A 50 -2.74 -1.63 13.19
N ILE A 51 -3.92 -1.07 12.91
CA ILE A 51 -4.58 -1.15 11.61
C ILE A 51 -4.92 0.27 11.16
N ASP A 52 -4.36 0.68 10.03
CA ASP A 52 -4.71 1.95 9.39
C ASP A 52 -5.79 1.69 8.32
N VAL A 53 -6.94 2.31 8.48
CA VAL A 53 -8.07 2.26 7.55
C VAL A 53 -7.97 3.43 6.59
N LEU A 54 -7.75 3.15 5.31
CA LEU A 54 -7.42 4.16 4.31
C LEU A 54 -8.42 4.14 3.15
N ALA A 55 -8.54 5.26 2.44
CA ALA A 55 -9.37 5.39 1.24
C ALA A 55 -8.49 5.65 -0.01
N PRO A 56 -8.92 5.24 -1.21
CA PRO A 56 -8.19 5.54 -2.44
C PRO A 56 -8.28 7.03 -2.80
N GLU A 57 -7.31 7.53 -3.54
CA GLU A 57 -7.34 8.88 -4.08
C GLU A 57 -8.42 9.07 -5.16
N GLY A 58 -8.75 10.33 -5.43
CA GLY A 58 -9.67 10.71 -6.51
C GLY A 58 -11.14 10.45 -6.21
N LEU A 59 -11.50 10.45 -4.96
CA LEU A 59 -12.88 10.43 -4.52
C LEU A 59 -13.48 11.84 -4.65
N GLY A 60 -14.75 11.93 -5.05
CA GLY A 60 -15.45 13.18 -5.12
C GLY A 60 -15.68 13.79 -3.73
N GLU A 61 -15.85 15.12 -3.66
CA GLU A 61 -16.02 15.88 -2.40
C GLU A 61 -17.22 15.39 -1.55
N ARG A 62 -18.20 14.76 -2.18
CA ARG A 62 -19.39 14.21 -1.51
C ARG A 62 -19.21 12.79 -1.00
N THR A 63 -18.04 12.18 -1.20
CA THR A 63 -17.79 10.83 -0.68
C THR A 63 -17.65 10.87 0.84
N ASP A 64 -18.44 10.06 1.53
CA ASP A 64 -18.35 9.94 2.98
C ASP A 64 -17.06 9.18 3.37
N LEU A 65 -16.14 9.90 3.99
CA LEU A 65 -14.88 9.36 4.49
C LEU A 65 -14.93 9.03 5.99
N THR A 66 -16.10 9.09 6.60
CA THR A 66 -16.27 8.80 8.04
C THR A 66 -15.95 7.36 8.34
N THR A 67 -15.10 7.15 9.32
CA THR A 67 -14.83 5.87 9.98
C THR A 67 -15.70 5.76 11.23
N THR A 68 -15.14 5.99 12.41
CA THR A 68 -15.89 6.13 13.66
C THR A 68 -16.18 7.61 13.90
N PRO A 69 -17.47 8.04 13.95
CA PRO A 69 -17.81 9.44 14.12
C PRO A 69 -17.24 10.06 15.40
N PRO A 70 -16.75 11.33 15.34
CA PRO A 70 -16.74 12.25 14.21
C PRO A 70 -15.51 12.09 13.29
N GLY A 71 -14.69 11.07 13.49
CA GLY A 71 -13.45 10.84 12.76
C GLY A 71 -13.65 10.41 11.32
N ARG A 72 -12.72 10.84 10.46
CA ARG A 72 -12.67 10.48 9.05
C ARG A 72 -11.29 9.96 8.65
N THR A 73 -11.25 9.11 7.62
CA THR A 73 -9.98 8.66 7.07
C THR A 73 -9.39 9.64 6.05
N LEU A 74 -8.17 9.36 5.64
CA LEU A 74 -7.47 10.08 4.59
C LEU A 74 -7.43 9.28 3.28
N GLN A 75 -7.27 10.00 2.16
CA GLN A 75 -7.06 9.41 0.86
C GLN A 75 -5.56 9.21 0.61
N VAL A 76 -5.19 8.05 0.10
CA VAL A 76 -3.78 7.71 -0.18
C VAL A 76 -3.50 7.65 -1.68
N PRO A 77 -2.42 8.30 -2.15
CA PRO A 77 -1.99 8.22 -3.52
C PRO A 77 -1.68 6.77 -3.95
N GLY A 78 -2.20 6.37 -5.11
CA GLY A 78 -2.01 5.01 -5.62
C GLY A 78 -3.03 4.00 -5.13
N GLY A 79 -3.95 4.40 -4.24
CA GLY A 79 -4.99 3.52 -3.73
C GLY A 79 -5.93 3.01 -4.83
N THR A 80 -6.34 3.86 -5.76
CA THR A 80 -7.21 3.45 -6.86
C THR A 80 -6.59 2.31 -7.68
N GLN A 81 -5.35 2.48 -8.13
CA GLN A 81 -4.67 1.45 -8.93
C GLN A 81 -4.36 0.18 -8.11
N ALA A 82 -4.17 0.30 -6.79
CA ALA A 82 -3.98 -0.84 -5.92
C ALA A 82 -5.27 -1.66 -5.78
N LEU A 83 -6.42 -1.00 -5.66
CA LEU A 83 -7.74 -1.66 -5.67
C LEU A 83 -8.03 -2.35 -7.01
N ASP A 84 -7.75 -1.68 -8.15
CA ASP A 84 -7.97 -2.22 -9.49
C ASP A 84 -7.11 -3.47 -9.77
N ARG A 85 -6.01 -3.63 -9.02
CA ARG A 85 -5.07 -4.75 -9.13
C ARG A 85 -5.09 -5.65 -7.89
N THR A 86 -6.24 -5.73 -7.24
CA THR A 86 -6.41 -6.61 -6.06
C THR A 86 -6.54 -8.06 -6.49
N GLU A 87 -5.82 -8.94 -5.81
CA GLU A 87 -5.93 -10.38 -5.91
C GLU A 87 -6.33 -11.01 -4.57
N LEU A 88 -7.07 -12.11 -4.60
CA LEU A 88 -7.44 -12.87 -3.41
C LEU A 88 -6.41 -13.97 -3.17
N VAL A 89 -5.67 -13.89 -2.07
CA VAL A 89 -4.68 -14.89 -1.70
C VAL A 89 -5.18 -15.78 -0.56
N PRO A 90 -4.93 -17.10 -0.63
CA PRO A 90 -5.26 -18.00 0.45
C PRO A 90 -4.37 -17.70 1.67
N VAL A 91 -4.96 -17.72 2.84
CA VAL A 91 -4.25 -17.58 4.11
C VAL A 91 -4.72 -18.67 5.07
N THR A 92 -3.80 -19.20 5.86
CA THR A 92 -4.09 -20.17 6.90
C THR A 92 -3.46 -19.71 8.19
N SER A 93 -4.26 -19.66 9.24
CA SER A 93 -3.81 -19.51 10.62
C SER A 93 -3.92 -20.86 11.35
N ALA A 94 -3.49 -20.91 12.61
CA ALA A 94 -3.58 -22.14 13.40
C ALA A 94 -5.02 -22.71 13.52
N THR A 95 -6.04 -21.85 13.41
CA THR A 95 -7.45 -22.22 13.67
C THR A 95 -8.38 -21.98 12.48
N ARG A 96 -7.95 -21.24 11.44
CA ARG A 96 -8.82 -20.84 10.33
C ARG A 96 -8.05 -20.75 9.01
N SER A 97 -8.73 -21.09 7.93
CA SER A 97 -8.27 -20.82 6.56
C SER A 97 -9.28 -19.90 5.87
N GLY A 98 -8.78 -19.05 4.98
CA GLY A 98 -9.61 -18.10 4.25
C GLY A 98 -8.84 -17.49 3.08
N ARG A 99 -9.40 -16.42 2.52
CA ARG A 99 -8.75 -15.62 1.48
C ARG A 99 -8.79 -14.15 1.89
N ILE A 100 -7.69 -13.47 1.69
CA ILE A 100 -7.62 -12.02 1.92
C ILE A 100 -7.30 -11.28 0.61
N PRO A 101 -7.89 -10.11 0.40
CA PRO A 101 -7.49 -9.23 -0.70
C PRO A 101 -6.13 -8.60 -0.40
N ARG A 102 -5.28 -8.56 -1.40
CA ARG A 102 -4.05 -7.76 -1.39
C ARG A 102 -3.79 -7.16 -2.76
N PRO A 103 -3.03 -6.07 -2.90
CA PRO A 103 -2.55 -5.65 -4.20
C PRO A 103 -1.72 -6.76 -4.86
N SER A 104 -1.85 -6.94 -6.17
CA SER A 104 -0.89 -7.74 -6.95
C SER A 104 0.53 -7.17 -6.79
N LEU A 105 1.55 -7.93 -7.17
CA LEU A 105 2.94 -7.45 -7.07
C LEU A 105 3.14 -6.15 -7.87
N LEU A 106 2.53 -6.03 -9.06
CA LEU A 106 2.54 -4.78 -9.82
C LEU A 106 1.86 -3.64 -9.07
N GLY A 107 0.67 -3.89 -8.49
CA GLY A 107 -0.07 -2.92 -7.69
C GLY A 107 0.76 -2.40 -6.52
N ALA A 108 1.44 -3.31 -5.81
CA ALA A 108 2.30 -2.98 -4.68
C ALA A 108 3.53 -2.15 -5.09
N VAL A 109 4.21 -2.55 -6.18
CA VAL A 109 5.38 -1.80 -6.72
C VAL A 109 4.99 -0.37 -7.07
N VAL A 110 3.87 -0.18 -7.78
CA VAL A 110 3.40 1.17 -8.17
C VAL A 110 2.97 1.99 -6.95
N ALA A 111 2.31 1.37 -5.97
CA ALA A 111 1.92 2.06 -4.73
C ALA A 111 3.17 2.53 -3.96
N LYS A 112 4.18 1.67 -3.79
CA LYS A 112 5.43 2.04 -3.10
C LYS A 112 6.25 3.08 -3.86
N ALA A 113 6.27 3.03 -5.20
CA ALA A 113 6.88 4.09 -5.99
C ALA A 113 6.24 5.48 -5.76
N LEU A 114 4.95 5.53 -5.48
CA LEU A 114 4.25 6.77 -5.13
C LEU A 114 4.49 7.18 -3.68
N ALA A 115 4.42 6.24 -2.74
CA ALA A 115 4.56 6.50 -1.31
C ALA A 115 5.89 7.20 -0.98
N VAL A 116 6.99 6.85 -1.66
CA VAL A 116 8.30 7.54 -1.50
C VAL A 116 8.19 9.08 -1.66
N ALA A 117 7.23 9.57 -2.42
CA ALA A 117 7.11 11.02 -2.69
C ALA A 117 6.25 11.76 -1.66
N VAL A 118 5.45 11.06 -0.86
CA VAL A 118 4.43 11.67 0.00
C VAL A 118 4.51 11.23 1.46
N ASP A 119 5.32 10.22 1.77
CA ASP A 119 5.46 9.65 3.11
C ASP A 119 6.52 10.40 3.92
N ASP A 120 6.28 10.57 5.21
CA ASP A 120 7.23 11.18 6.14
C ASP A 120 8.47 10.30 6.40
N ALA A 121 8.37 8.99 6.10
CA ALA A 121 9.46 8.01 6.20
C ALA A 121 9.86 7.44 4.82
N PRO A 122 10.33 8.27 3.87
CA PRO A 122 10.59 7.84 2.49
C PRO A 122 11.68 6.76 2.38
N ALA A 123 12.52 6.61 3.38
CA ALA A 123 13.55 5.56 3.41
C ALA A 123 12.94 4.16 3.53
N ALA A 124 11.93 3.98 4.39
CA ALA A 124 11.20 2.72 4.53
C ALA A 124 10.45 2.37 3.24
N GLN A 125 9.78 3.36 2.61
CA GLN A 125 9.08 3.16 1.35
C GLN A 125 10.04 2.79 0.21
N ARG A 126 11.26 3.34 0.18
CA ARG A 126 12.29 2.92 -0.80
C ARG A 126 12.75 1.49 -0.57
N LEU A 127 12.93 1.09 0.68
CA LEU A 127 13.31 -0.29 1.01
C LEU A 127 12.24 -1.27 0.55
N ASP A 128 10.98 -1.01 0.87
CA ASP A 128 9.86 -1.83 0.41
C ASP A 128 9.80 -1.89 -1.12
N PHE A 129 9.98 -0.75 -1.79
CA PHE A 129 9.97 -0.68 -3.24
C PHE A 129 11.05 -1.57 -3.87
N VAL A 130 12.30 -1.47 -3.43
CA VAL A 130 13.39 -2.29 -4.00
C VAL A 130 13.26 -3.76 -3.61
N PHE A 131 12.72 -4.06 -2.42
CA PHE A 131 12.39 -5.43 -2.02
C PHE A 131 11.32 -6.04 -2.94
N LEU A 132 10.23 -5.33 -3.20
CA LEU A 132 9.18 -5.81 -4.12
C LEU A 132 9.72 -6.02 -5.54
N LEU A 133 10.61 -5.16 -6.04
CA LEU A 133 11.27 -5.35 -7.32
C LEU A 133 12.09 -6.64 -7.37
N SER A 134 12.70 -7.06 -6.27
CA SER A 134 13.48 -8.30 -6.19
C SER A 134 12.63 -9.57 -6.28
N LEU A 135 11.34 -9.46 -6.00
CA LEU A 135 10.37 -10.58 -6.05
C LEU A 135 9.82 -10.84 -7.47
N ILE A 136 10.07 -9.93 -8.42
CA ILE A 136 9.56 -10.05 -9.78
C ILE A 136 10.38 -11.09 -10.54
N SER A 137 9.74 -12.19 -10.92
CA SER A 137 10.37 -13.29 -11.66
C SER A 137 10.46 -13.02 -13.16
N ASP A 138 9.46 -12.31 -13.75
CA ASP A 138 9.44 -11.93 -15.16
C ASP A 138 9.21 -10.42 -15.32
N PRO A 139 10.29 -9.62 -15.33
CA PRO A 139 10.18 -8.17 -15.49
C PRO A 139 9.64 -7.72 -16.86
N LEU A 140 9.83 -8.54 -17.92
CA LEU A 140 9.35 -8.18 -19.25
C LEU A 140 7.84 -8.37 -19.36
N ALA A 141 7.30 -9.49 -18.85
CA ALA A 141 5.87 -9.70 -18.76
C ALA A 141 5.21 -8.58 -17.93
N LEU A 142 5.77 -8.26 -16.75
CA LEU A 142 5.24 -7.18 -15.91
C LEU A 142 5.31 -5.81 -16.59
N ALA A 143 6.38 -5.54 -17.35
CA ALA A 143 6.51 -4.30 -18.10
C ALA A 143 5.42 -4.13 -19.18
N ALA A 144 4.92 -5.22 -19.75
CA ALA A 144 3.83 -5.19 -20.72
C ALA A 144 2.48 -4.77 -20.10
N GLU A 145 2.30 -4.99 -18.80
CA GLU A 145 1.09 -4.60 -18.07
C GLU A 145 1.09 -3.15 -17.60
N LEU A 146 2.25 -2.46 -17.66
CA LEU A 146 2.39 -1.09 -17.18
C LEU A 146 1.65 -0.09 -18.07
N THR A 147 0.79 0.70 -17.45
CA THR A 147 0.23 1.88 -18.11
C THR A 147 1.29 2.99 -18.24
N PRO A 148 1.11 3.97 -19.15
CA PRO A 148 2.00 5.13 -19.22
C PRO A 148 2.12 5.91 -17.88
N LYS A 149 1.04 5.92 -17.08
CA LYS A 149 1.01 6.55 -15.77
C LYS A 149 1.88 5.78 -14.77
N ASP A 150 1.85 4.44 -14.79
CA ASP A 150 2.68 3.61 -13.91
C ASP A 150 4.16 3.76 -14.25
N ARG A 151 4.51 3.73 -15.53
CA ARG A 151 5.89 3.97 -15.98
C ARG A 151 6.41 5.30 -15.49
N ARG A 152 5.63 6.37 -15.58
CA ARG A 152 6.00 7.69 -15.07
C ARG A 152 6.25 7.67 -13.56
N ARG A 153 5.43 6.96 -12.80
CA ARG A 153 5.56 6.81 -11.33
C ARG A 153 6.86 6.08 -10.96
N ILE A 154 7.16 4.98 -11.65
CA ILE A 154 8.40 4.21 -11.45
C ILE A 154 9.62 5.03 -11.86
N ARG A 155 9.58 5.70 -13.02
CA ARG A 155 10.65 6.60 -13.49
C ARG A 155 10.93 7.77 -12.55
N ALA A 156 9.95 8.23 -11.79
CA ALA A 156 10.13 9.25 -10.79
C ALA A 156 11.11 8.83 -9.68
N ARG A 157 11.42 7.52 -9.57
CA ARG A 157 12.45 6.97 -8.66
C ARG A 157 13.83 6.90 -9.34
N LYS A 158 14.14 7.90 -10.16
CA LYS A 158 15.40 7.98 -10.91
C LYS A 158 16.66 7.96 -10.02
N GLU A 159 16.54 8.40 -8.77
CA GLU A 159 17.61 8.34 -7.77
C GLU A 159 18.10 6.91 -7.49
N LEU A 160 17.28 5.91 -7.78
CA LEU A 160 17.63 4.50 -7.62
C LEU A 160 18.27 3.89 -8.87
N LEU A 161 18.16 4.57 -10.03
CA LEU A 161 18.70 4.04 -11.30
C LEU A 161 20.23 4.13 -11.39
N THR A 162 20.84 5.05 -10.66
CA THR A 162 22.32 5.20 -10.63
C THR A 162 23.02 4.04 -9.94
N GLY A 163 22.30 3.30 -9.09
CA GLY A 163 22.84 2.17 -8.36
C GLY A 163 23.68 2.52 -7.13
N GLU A 164 23.85 3.80 -6.82
CA GLU A 164 24.68 4.28 -5.68
C GLU A 164 23.88 4.52 -4.40
N HIS A 165 22.55 4.53 -4.50
CA HIS A 165 21.70 4.81 -3.36
C HIS A 165 21.84 3.72 -2.28
N ARG A 166 22.01 4.16 -1.01
CA ARG A 166 22.27 3.27 0.15
C ARG A 166 21.24 2.14 0.35
N VAL A 167 19.99 2.34 -0.10
CA VAL A 167 18.93 1.32 0.04
C VAL A 167 19.32 -0.02 -0.62
N TRP A 168 20.19 -0.01 -1.61
CA TRP A 168 20.65 -1.22 -2.27
C TRP A 168 21.49 -2.12 -1.35
N ASN A 169 22.09 -1.55 -0.29
CA ASN A 169 22.90 -2.29 0.67
C ASN A 169 22.04 -3.05 1.70
N GLU A 170 20.73 -2.74 1.75
CA GLU A 170 19.78 -3.43 2.63
C GLU A 170 19.31 -4.78 2.03
N LEU A 171 19.61 -5.05 0.76
CA LEU A 171 19.27 -6.30 0.10
C LEU A 171 20.50 -7.21 -0.03
N GLU A 172 20.28 -8.52 0.11
CA GLU A 172 21.24 -9.54 -0.27
C GLU A 172 21.65 -9.40 -1.74
N THR A 173 22.86 -9.79 -2.09
CA THR A 173 23.47 -9.52 -3.40
C THR A 173 22.58 -9.96 -4.56
N ASP A 174 22.10 -11.20 -4.54
CA ASP A 174 21.25 -11.73 -5.63
C ASP A 174 19.90 -11.00 -5.74
N ALA A 175 19.29 -10.66 -4.62
CA ALA A 175 18.04 -9.89 -4.58
C ALA A 175 18.25 -8.46 -5.10
N ARG A 176 19.35 -7.84 -4.73
CA ARG A 176 19.76 -6.50 -5.21
C ARG A 176 19.95 -6.47 -6.71
N ASP A 177 20.68 -7.46 -7.27
CA ASP A 177 20.96 -7.51 -8.70
C ASP A 177 19.69 -7.74 -9.52
N ARG A 178 18.80 -8.62 -9.04
CA ARG A 178 17.47 -8.81 -9.63
C ARG A 178 16.66 -7.51 -9.58
N ALA A 179 16.58 -6.85 -8.43
CA ALA A 179 15.81 -5.62 -8.26
C ALA A 179 16.32 -4.49 -9.18
N ARG A 180 17.64 -4.32 -9.30
CA ARG A 180 18.26 -3.35 -10.20
C ARG A 180 17.94 -3.63 -11.67
N ALA A 181 18.06 -4.89 -12.09
CA ALA A 181 17.71 -5.31 -13.45
C ALA A 181 16.24 -5.04 -13.74
N THR A 182 15.36 -5.42 -12.82
CA THR A 182 13.92 -5.16 -12.89
C THR A 182 13.62 -3.67 -13.01
N LEU A 183 14.19 -2.83 -12.15
CA LEU A 183 13.97 -1.38 -12.20
C LEU A 183 14.35 -0.79 -13.56
N ARG A 184 15.49 -1.19 -14.13
CA ARG A 184 15.93 -0.74 -15.46
C ARG A 184 14.94 -1.11 -16.55
N ILE A 185 14.32 -2.29 -16.50
CA ILE A 185 13.31 -2.76 -17.46
C ILE A 185 12.01 -1.97 -17.29
N LEU A 186 11.50 -1.84 -16.08
CA LEU A 186 10.21 -1.17 -15.81
C LEU A 186 10.29 0.35 -16.02
N SER A 187 11.48 0.94 -16.02
CA SER A 187 11.71 2.36 -16.24
C SER A 187 11.85 2.75 -17.71
N ARG A 188 11.82 1.82 -18.65
CA ARG A 188 11.84 2.07 -20.12
C ARG A 188 10.46 2.40 -20.63
#